data_a29781e079086720a39fa4f728ba7b2c
#
_entry.id   a29781e079086720a39fa4f728ba7b2c
#
_cell.length_a   1.000
_cell.length_b   1.000
_cell.length_c   1.000
_cell.angle_alpha   90.00
_cell.angle_beta   90.00
_cell.angle_gamma   90.00
#
_symmetry.space_group_name_H-M   'P 1'
#
loop_
_entity.id
_entity.type
_entity.pdbx_description
1 polymer ?
#
loop_
_entity_poly.entity_id
_entity_poly.type
_entity_poly.pdbx_seq_one_letter_code
_entity_poly.pdbx_strand_id
1 'polypeptide(L)'
;FIFSYITSKLFKKWLIKCYSLGDVIVTPTSYSKKLLKGYKGLEKKNIYAVSNGIELDFFKKDKTLREKFRKRYNYKDTDKVIIGIGLYIKRKGIIDFVELAKRCPEYKFIWFGYSPLIAAGRKVRKAVNTKLDNLIFAGYVEQDIIKEAMNGCDLYLFPTLEETEGIPIIEACACSCDSIIRDIPIFDDWLYDGINVYKAKDVDEFERKIKLFLNNKIPSVSKNAYDVAKQRDISKIGEELKKIYESL
;
A
#
# COMPACT_ATOMS: atom_id res chain seq x y z
N PHE A 1 24.05 -18.81 -1.44
CA PHE A 1 23.09 -19.05 -0.34
C PHE A 1 23.73 -18.85 1.04
N ILE A 2 24.88 -19.51 1.34
CA ILE A 2 25.54 -19.43 2.65
C ILE A 2 26.02 -17.99 2.95
N PHE A 3 26.62 -17.30 2.00
CA PHE A 3 27.09 -15.92 2.15
C PHE A 3 25.91 -14.96 2.44
N SER A 4 24.82 -15.08 1.71
CA SER A 4 23.59 -14.29 1.94
C SER A 4 22.98 -14.53 3.33
N TYR A 5 23.03 -15.77 3.83
CA TYR A 5 22.53 -16.12 5.15
C TYR A 5 23.41 -15.53 6.28
N ILE A 6 24.73 -15.60 6.13
CA ILE A 6 25.69 -15.04 7.11
C ILE A 6 25.57 -13.53 7.15
N THR A 7 25.54 -12.86 5.99
CA THR A 7 25.39 -11.40 5.91
C THR A 7 24.06 -10.91 6.51
N SER A 8 22.96 -11.63 6.29
CA SER A 8 21.66 -11.29 6.88
C SER A 8 21.65 -11.43 8.40
N LYS A 9 22.31 -12.47 8.96
CA LYS A 9 22.45 -12.63 10.42
C LYS A 9 23.29 -11.52 11.05
N LEU A 10 24.42 -11.16 10.43
CA LEU A 10 25.29 -10.08 10.91
C LEU A 10 24.58 -8.74 10.85
N PHE A 11 23.88 -8.46 9.75
CA PHE A 11 23.09 -7.25 9.57
C PHE A 11 21.96 -7.15 10.60
N LYS A 12 21.25 -8.25 10.87
CA LYS A 12 20.22 -8.31 11.92
C LYS A 12 20.80 -8.00 13.30
N LYS A 13 21.95 -8.61 13.67
CA LYS A 13 22.63 -8.32 14.95
C LYS A 13 23.03 -6.85 15.07
N TRP A 14 23.54 -6.29 13.98
CA TRP A 14 23.91 -4.88 13.93
C TRP A 14 22.70 -3.97 14.09
N LEU A 15 21.60 -4.23 13.39
CA LEU A 15 20.36 -3.48 13.54
C LEU A 15 19.82 -3.52 14.97
N ILE A 16 19.77 -4.70 15.60
CA ILE A 16 19.33 -4.85 16.99
C ILE A 16 20.21 -4.01 17.92
N LYS A 17 21.54 -4.03 17.71
CA LYS A 17 22.48 -3.19 18.48
C LYS A 17 22.18 -1.70 18.26
N CYS A 18 21.98 -1.24 17.04
CA CYS A 18 21.61 0.15 16.75
C CYS A 18 20.31 0.55 17.47
N TYR A 19 19.25 -0.26 17.35
CA TYR A 19 17.99 0.01 18.04
C TYR A 19 18.12 -0.03 19.57
N SER A 20 19.00 -0.84 20.12
CA SER A 20 19.21 -0.90 21.57
C SER A 20 19.91 0.33 22.15
N LEU A 21 20.56 1.16 21.33
CA LEU A 21 21.24 2.39 21.75
C LEU A 21 20.26 3.58 21.92
N GLY A 22 19.11 3.56 21.23
CA GLY A 22 18.12 4.63 21.38
C GLY A 22 17.38 4.53 22.72
N ASP A 23 16.92 5.63 23.28
CA ASP A 23 16.13 5.66 24.52
C ASP A 23 14.77 4.99 24.30
N VAL A 24 14.13 5.29 23.17
CA VAL A 24 12.89 4.67 22.71
C VAL A 24 12.98 4.27 21.25
N ILE A 25 12.08 3.41 20.84
CA ILE A 25 11.91 3.02 19.43
C ILE A 25 10.48 3.39 19.00
N VAL A 26 10.35 4.08 17.88
CA VAL A 26 9.05 4.34 17.26
C VAL A 26 8.94 3.50 15.97
N THR A 27 7.80 2.87 15.77
CA THR A 27 7.50 2.03 14.58
C THR A 27 6.07 2.26 14.13
N PRO A 28 5.74 2.14 12.83
CA PRO A 28 4.45 2.64 12.34
C PRO A 28 3.24 1.79 12.70
N THR A 29 3.39 0.55 13.18
CA THR A 29 2.27 -0.33 13.49
C THR A 29 2.47 -1.16 14.75
N SER A 30 1.36 -1.57 15.37
CA SER A 30 1.37 -2.52 16.50
C SER A 30 2.00 -3.86 16.12
N TYR A 31 1.80 -4.31 14.88
CA TYR A 31 2.45 -5.51 14.36
C TYR A 31 3.97 -5.37 14.34
N SER A 32 4.51 -4.28 13.81
CA SER A 32 5.95 -4.01 13.79
C SER A 32 6.53 -3.88 15.19
N LYS A 33 5.80 -3.23 16.13
CA LYS A 33 6.15 -3.16 17.55
C LYS A 33 6.26 -4.56 18.16
N LYS A 34 5.28 -5.44 17.89
CA LYS A 34 5.28 -6.83 18.38
C LYS A 34 6.47 -7.62 17.84
N LEU A 35 6.77 -7.47 16.53
CA LEU A 35 7.94 -8.10 15.92
C LEU A 35 9.24 -7.65 16.55
N LEU A 36 9.42 -6.34 16.77
CA LEU A 36 10.63 -5.79 17.39
C LEU A 36 10.81 -6.29 18.83
N LYS A 37 9.74 -6.33 19.63
CA LYS A 37 9.78 -6.89 20.99
C LYS A 37 10.13 -8.38 21.04
N GLY A 38 9.88 -9.12 19.97
CA GLY A 38 10.28 -10.53 19.86
C GLY A 38 11.78 -10.75 19.59
N TYR A 39 12.57 -9.69 19.37
CA TYR A 39 14.01 -9.84 19.17
C TYR A 39 14.77 -9.76 20.48
N LYS A 40 15.69 -10.77 20.69
CA LYS A 40 16.59 -10.79 21.83
C LYS A 40 17.42 -9.50 21.88
N GLY A 41 17.28 -8.77 23.00
CA GLY A 41 17.91 -7.48 23.23
C GLY A 41 16.98 -6.26 23.05
N LEU A 42 15.73 -6.45 22.60
CA LEU A 42 14.74 -5.39 22.49
C LEU A 42 13.48 -5.63 23.33
N GLU A 43 13.40 -6.74 24.07
CA GLU A 43 12.21 -7.17 24.82
C GLU A 43 11.79 -6.11 25.87
N LYS A 44 12.79 -5.49 26.53
CA LYS A 44 12.58 -4.50 27.58
C LYS A 44 12.57 -3.04 27.09
N LYS A 45 12.82 -2.82 25.78
CA LYS A 45 12.83 -1.47 25.21
C LYS A 45 11.42 -0.88 25.19
N ASN A 46 11.35 0.43 25.42
CA ASN A 46 10.15 1.20 25.18
C ASN A 46 9.96 1.36 23.68
N ILE A 47 8.96 0.64 23.13
CA ILE A 47 8.62 0.67 21.71
C ILE A 47 7.21 1.21 21.57
N TYR A 48 7.06 2.28 20.80
CA TYR A 48 5.78 2.90 20.50
C TYR A 48 5.35 2.57 19.06
N ALA A 49 4.06 2.35 18.87
CA ALA A 49 3.47 2.20 17.54
C ALA A 49 2.79 3.53 17.20
N VAL A 50 3.38 4.31 16.31
CA VAL A 50 2.89 5.62 15.87
C VAL A 50 2.89 5.62 14.35
N SER A 51 1.73 5.84 13.73
CA SER A 51 1.55 5.88 12.28
C SER A 51 2.46 6.92 11.63
N ASN A 52 2.80 6.73 10.34
CA ASN A 52 3.46 7.78 9.55
C ASN A 52 2.56 9.01 9.32
N GLY A 53 1.26 8.84 9.51
CA GLY A 53 0.29 9.90 9.29
C GLY A 53 -0.04 10.16 7.81
N ILE A 54 -1.07 10.97 7.60
CA ILE A 54 -1.51 11.41 6.27
C ILE A 54 -1.97 12.86 6.33
N GLU A 55 -1.62 13.63 5.32
CA GLU A 55 -2.08 15.01 5.14
C GLU A 55 -3.49 15.00 4.51
N LEU A 56 -4.52 15.12 5.34
CA LEU A 56 -5.93 15.06 4.90
C LEU A 56 -6.35 16.28 4.06
N ASP A 57 -5.67 17.41 4.20
CA ASP A 57 -5.92 18.57 3.34
C ASP A 57 -5.46 18.34 1.91
N PHE A 58 -4.40 17.57 1.73
CA PHE A 58 -3.89 17.19 0.42
C PHE A 58 -4.63 15.97 -0.14
N PHE A 59 -4.63 14.84 0.57
CA PHE A 59 -5.34 13.62 0.17
C PHE A 59 -6.79 13.68 0.67
N LYS A 60 -7.70 14.02 -0.20
CA LYS A 60 -9.14 14.04 0.10
C LYS A 60 -9.98 13.69 -1.13
N LYS A 61 -11.23 13.34 -0.89
CA LYS A 61 -12.19 13.11 -1.97
C LYS A 61 -12.43 14.38 -2.73
N ASP A 62 -12.20 14.36 -4.06
CA ASP A 62 -12.45 15.45 -4.98
C ASP A 62 -12.97 14.90 -6.30
N LYS A 63 -14.25 15.14 -6.57
CA LYS A 63 -14.93 14.63 -7.77
C LYS A 63 -14.38 15.22 -9.07
N THR A 64 -13.80 16.42 -9.03
CA THR A 64 -13.24 17.08 -10.23
C THR A 64 -12.01 16.38 -10.75
N LEU A 65 -11.28 15.67 -9.87
CA LEU A 65 -10.07 14.96 -10.24
C LEU A 65 -10.35 13.69 -11.06
N ARG A 66 -11.59 13.13 -10.99
CA ARG A 66 -11.96 11.96 -11.79
C ARG A 66 -11.88 12.26 -13.30
N GLU A 67 -12.48 13.35 -13.73
CA GLU A 67 -12.46 13.75 -15.13
C GLU A 67 -11.04 14.03 -15.61
N LYS A 68 -10.25 14.77 -14.78
CA LYS A 68 -8.85 15.09 -15.05
C LYS A 68 -7.99 13.84 -15.23
N PHE A 69 -8.12 12.87 -14.33
CA PHE A 69 -7.42 11.59 -14.42
C PHE A 69 -7.79 10.82 -15.69
N ARG A 70 -9.08 10.68 -15.98
CA ARG A 70 -9.57 9.94 -17.13
C ARG A 70 -9.15 10.56 -18.45
N LYS A 71 -9.17 11.89 -18.54
CA LYS A 71 -8.66 12.64 -19.70
C LYS A 71 -7.15 12.42 -19.89
N ARG A 72 -6.36 12.45 -18.80
CA ARG A 72 -4.90 12.26 -18.84
C ARG A 72 -4.50 10.92 -19.43
N TYR A 73 -5.21 9.85 -19.11
CA TYR A 73 -4.92 8.49 -19.56
C TYR A 73 -5.84 7.97 -20.67
N ASN A 74 -6.64 8.86 -21.25
CA ASN A 74 -7.58 8.55 -22.35
C ASN A 74 -8.56 7.43 -22.00
N TYR A 75 -9.06 7.42 -20.75
CA TYR A 75 -10.12 6.50 -20.32
C TYR A 75 -11.52 7.10 -20.57
N LYS A 76 -12.42 6.25 -21.04
CA LYS A 76 -13.86 6.59 -21.20
C LYS A 76 -14.55 6.53 -19.85
N ASP A 77 -15.68 7.22 -19.71
CA ASP A 77 -16.50 7.17 -18.48
C ASP A 77 -17.03 5.76 -18.19
N THR A 78 -17.23 4.96 -19.23
CA THR A 78 -17.67 3.57 -19.13
C THR A 78 -16.55 2.59 -18.73
N ASP A 79 -15.28 2.96 -18.89
CA ASP A 79 -14.16 2.10 -18.52
C ASP A 79 -14.14 1.87 -17.00
N LYS A 80 -13.89 0.64 -16.59
CA LYS A 80 -13.59 0.31 -15.20
C LYS A 80 -12.08 0.32 -15.03
N VAL A 81 -11.57 1.28 -14.24
CA VAL A 81 -10.14 1.55 -14.10
C VAL A 81 -9.63 1.10 -12.74
N ILE A 82 -8.64 0.24 -12.75
CA ILE A 82 -7.96 -0.33 -11.59
C ILE A 82 -6.55 0.24 -11.52
N ILE A 83 -6.19 0.81 -10.38
CA ILE A 83 -4.84 1.34 -10.16
C ILE A 83 -4.03 0.47 -9.20
N GLY A 84 -2.71 0.47 -9.37
CA GLY A 84 -1.73 -0.07 -8.43
C GLY A 84 -0.59 0.93 -8.24
N ILE A 85 0.02 0.96 -7.05
CA ILE A 85 1.09 1.90 -6.70
C ILE A 85 2.23 1.18 -6.02
N GLY A 86 3.45 1.38 -6.50
CA GLY A 86 4.66 0.83 -5.87
C GLY A 86 5.87 0.77 -6.79
N LEU A 87 7.02 0.50 -6.19
CA LEU A 87 8.24 0.24 -6.92
C LEU A 87 8.14 -1.06 -7.75
N TYR A 88 8.95 -1.18 -8.81
CA TYR A 88 9.05 -2.42 -9.61
C TYR A 88 9.83 -3.50 -8.86
N ILE A 89 9.29 -3.97 -7.75
CA ILE A 89 9.87 -5.04 -6.93
C ILE A 89 8.81 -6.09 -6.59
N LYS A 90 9.26 -7.34 -6.41
CA LYS A 90 8.37 -8.47 -6.12
C LYS A 90 7.48 -8.18 -4.89
N ARG A 91 8.06 -7.60 -3.84
CA ARG A 91 7.38 -7.31 -2.57
C ARG A 91 6.11 -6.45 -2.76
N LYS A 92 6.09 -5.54 -3.73
CA LYS A 92 4.92 -4.67 -4.01
C LYS A 92 3.81 -5.36 -4.80
N GLY A 93 3.98 -6.64 -5.17
CA GLY A 93 2.93 -7.42 -5.82
C GLY A 93 2.71 -7.12 -7.31
N ILE A 94 3.68 -6.44 -7.97
CA ILE A 94 3.58 -6.07 -9.39
C ILE A 94 3.38 -7.28 -10.32
N ILE A 95 3.89 -8.45 -9.94
CA ILE A 95 3.72 -9.70 -10.71
C ILE A 95 2.25 -10.11 -10.71
N ASP A 96 1.62 -10.06 -9.54
CA ASP A 96 0.22 -10.43 -9.35
C ASP A 96 -0.70 -9.40 -10.03
N PHE A 97 -0.35 -8.11 -9.99
CA PHE A 97 -1.08 -7.06 -10.69
C PHE A 97 -1.11 -7.29 -12.21
N VAL A 98 0.04 -7.64 -12.81
CA VAL A 98 0.12 -7.97 -14.24
C VAL A 98 -0.66 -9.23 -14.57
N GLU A 99 -0.62 -10.23 -13.70
CA GLU A 99 -1.40 -11.46 -13.89
C GLU A 99 -2.90 -11.18 -13.82
N LEU A 100 -3.36 -10.32 -12.92
CA LEU A 100 -4.75 -9.87 -12.84
C LEU A 100 -5.17 -9.09 -14.10
N ALA A 101 -4.30 -8.25 -14.65
CA ALA A 101 -4.58 -7.54 -15.90
C ALA A 101 -4.78 -8.51 -17.08
N LYS A 102 -4.04 -9.62 -17.12
CA LYS A 102 -4.25 -10.68 -18.13
C LYS A 102 -5.57 -11.41 -17.97
N ARG A 103 -5.95 -11.70 -16.71
CA ARG A 103 -7.16 -12.48 -16.39
C ARG A 103 -8.45 -11.66 -16.49
N CYS A 104 -8.33 -10.33 -16.45
CA CYS A 104 -9.46 -9.40 -16.51
C CYS A 104 -9.28 -8.41 -17.66
N PRO A 105 -9.27 -8.86 -18.93
CA PRO A 105 -9.02 -8.00 -20.09
C PRO A 105 -10.11 -6.94 -20.31
N GLU A 106 -11.29 -7.14 -19.72
CA GLU A 106 -12.42 -6.21 -19.76
C GLU A 106 -12.21 -4.94 -18.95
N TYR A 107 -11.25 -4.93 -18.00
CA TYR A 107 -10.94 -3.77 -17.15
C TYR A 107 -9.64 -3.11 -17.57
N LYS A 108 -9.48 -1.83 -17.25
CA LYS A 108 -8.25 -1.06 -17.50
C LYS A 108 -7.38 -1.06 -16.26
N PHE A 109 -6.11 -1.34 -16.43
CA PHE A 109 -5.12 -1.40 -15.36
C PHE A 109 -4.03 -0.34 -15.57
N ILE A 110 -3.64 0.36 -14.51
CA ILE A 110 -2.51 1.27 -14.55
C ILE A 110 -1.68 1.16 -13.27
N TRP A 111 -0.38 1.04 -13.43
CA TRP A 111 0.57 0.97 -12.33
C TRP A 111 1.42 2.23 -12.26
N PHE A 112 1.46 2.84 -11.08
CA PHE A 112 2.29 4.00 -10.77
C PHE A 112 3.50 3.61 -9.93
N GLY A 113 4.63 4.23 -10.23
CA GLY A 113 5.90 4.01 -9.56
C GLY A 113 6.94 3.39 -10.49
N TYR A 114 8.18 3.47 -10.06
CA TYR A 114 9.33 3.08 -10.87
C TYR A 114 10.48 2.61 -9.98
N SER A 115 11.23 1.66 -10.46
CA SER A 115 12.62 1.41 -10.04
C SER A 115 13.41 0.84 -11.20
N PRO A 116 14.75 1.07 -11.26
CA PRO A 116 15.57 0.56 -12.33
C PRO A 116 15.47 -0.96 -12.45
N LEU A 117 15.15 -1.46 -13.65
CA LEU A 117 14.95 -2.89 -13.89
C LEU A 117 16.25 -3.70 -13.81
N ILE A 118 17.42 -3.05 -13.85
CA ILE A 118 18.72 -3.73 -13.71
C ILE A 118 18.84 -4.45 -12.36
N ALA A 119 18.26 -3.86 -11.29
CA ALA A 119 18.21 -4.44 -9.96
C ALA A 119 17.01 -5.38 -9.74
N ALA A 120 16.06 -5.40 -10.66
CA ALA A 120 14.86 -6.20 -10.54
C ALA A 120 15.13 -7.67 -10.86
N GLY A 121 14.52 -8.57 -10.10
CA GLY A 121 14.57 -10.01 -10.37
C GLY A 121 13.90 -10.37 -11.72
N ARG A 122 14.30 -11.48 -12.32
CA ARG A 122 13.85 -11.93 -13.64
C ARG A 122 12.32 -11.93 -13.81
N LYS A 123 11.57 -12.36 -12.78
CA LYS A 123 10.09 -12.40 -12.82
C LYS A 123 9.49 -10.99 -12.90
N VAL A 124 10.03 -10.03 -12.15
CA VAL A 124 9.58 -8.63 -12.18
C VAL A 124 9.87 -8.00 -13.54
N ARG A 125 11.09 -8.19 -14.08
CA ARG A 125 11.43 -7.71 -15.43
C ARG A 125 10.48 -8.27 -16.49
N LYS A 126 10.15 -9.58 -16.41
CA LYS A 126 9.18 -10.19 -17.32
C LYS A 126 7.79 -9.54 -17.17
N ALA A 127 7.33 -9.30 -15.95
CA ALA A 127 6.04 -8.67 -15.69
C ALA A 127 5.98 -7.24 -16.26
N VAL A 128 6.96 -6.39 -15.95
CA VAL A 128 6.99 -4.98 -16.40
C VAL A 128 7.11 -4.87 -17.93
N ASN A 129 7.80 -5.80 -18.57
CA ASN A 129 7.94 -5.84 -20.04
C ASN A 129 6.74 -6.51 -20.75
N THR A 130 5.73 -6.97 -20.01
CA THR A 130 4.52 -7.54 -20.61
C THR A 130 3.71 -6.44 -21.31
N LYS A 131 3.30 -6.68 -22.54
CA LYS A 131 2.46 -5.79 -23.34
C LYS A 131 1.04 -6.33 -23.34
N LEU A 132 0.12 -5.55 -22.82
CA LEU A 132 -1.33 -5.81 -22.80
C LEU A 132 -2.05 -4.51 -23.16
N ASP A 133 -3.11 -4.59 -23.96
CA ASP A 133 -3.89 -3.42 -24.41
C ASP A 133 -4.65 -2.74 -23.25
N ASN A 134 -4.82 -3.44 -22.15
CA ASN A 134 -5.51 -2.97 -20.96
C ASN A 134 -4.58 -2.61 -19.79
N LEU A 135 -3.24 -2.58 -19.98
CA LEU A 135 -2.27 -2.33 -18.93
C LEU A 135 -1.31 -1.19 -19.30
N ILE A 136 -1.24 -0.19 -18.44
CA ILE A 136 -0.29 0.93 -18.53
C ILE A 136 0.69 0.90 -17.35
N PHE A 137 1.97 1.07 -17.61
CA PHE A 137 2.98 1.41 -16.62
C PHE A 137 3.29 2.89 -16.73
N ALA A 138 2.74 3.70 -15.82
CA ALA A 138 2.87 5.16 -15.84
C ALA A 138 4.27 5.66 -15.39
N GLY A 139 5.05 4.77 -14.76
CA GLY A 139 6.35 5.15 -14.19
C GLY A 139 6.22 5.98 -12.91
N TYR A 140 7.27 6.70 -12.55
CA TYR A 140 7.24 7.66 -11.45
C TYR A 140 6.41 8.88 -11.86
N VAL A 141 5.57 9.32 -10.95
CA VAL A 141 4.74 10.53 -11.11
C VAL A 141 4.71 11.29 -9.79
N GLU A 142 4.42 12.60 -9.85
CA GLU A 142 4.25 13.44 -8.68
C GLU A 142 3.00 13.08 -7.87
N GLN A 143 2.97 13.42 -6.58
CA GLN A 143 1.88 13.08 -5.67
C GLN A 143 0.51 13.62 -6.13
N ASP A 144 0.46 14.77 -6.81
CA ASP A 144 -0.77 15.28 -7.39
C ASP A 144 -1.41 14.32 -8.41
N ILE A 145 -0.58 13.62 -9.19
CA ILE A 145 -1.06 12.61 -10.15
C ILE A 145 -1.57 11.37 -9.41
N ILE A 146 -0.94 10.99 -8.31
CA ILE A 146 -1.41 9.90 -7.44
C ILE A 146 -2.78 10.26 -6.84
N LYS A 147 -2.93 11.48 -6.33
CA LYS A 147 -4.21 11.99 -5.83
C LYS A 147 -5.29 11.99 -6.92
N GLU A 148 -4.96 12.44 -8.14
CA GLU A 148 -5.87 12.35 -9.29
C GLU A 148 -6.27 10.90 -9.55
N ALA A 149 -5.33 9.97 -9.57
CA ALA A 149 -5.57 8.54 -9.82
C ALA A 149 -6.47 7.91 -8.76
N MET A 150 -6.23 8.17 -7.47
CA MET A 150 -7.05 7.66 -6.35
C MET A 150 -8.49 8.22 -6.38
N ASN A 151 -8.70 9.42 -6.89
CA ASN A 151 -10.03 10.00 -7.07
C ASN A 151 -10.69 9.58 -8.38
N GLY A 152 -9.91 9.19 -9.38
CA GLY A 152 -10.37 8.91 -10.74
C GLY A 152 -10.60 7.44 -11.06
N CYS A 153 -9.97 6.53 -10.34
CA CYS A 153 -10.13 5.09 -10.53
C CYS A 153 -11.49 4.60 -10.00
N ASP A 154 -11.82 3.37 -10.35
CA ASP A 154 -12.96 2.65 -9.80
C ASP A 154 -12.53 1.69 -8.68
N LEU A 155 -11.24 1.31 -8.63
CA LEU A 155 -10.70 0.40 -7.63
C LEU A 155 -9.18 0.58 -7.48
N TYR A 156 -8.70 0.57 -6.25
CA TYR A 156 -7.28 0.47 -5.93
C TYR A 156 -6.91 -0.96 -5.54
N LEU A 157 -5.88 -1.53 -6.16
CA LEU A 157 -5.30 -2.80 -5.76
C LEU A 157 -3.98 -2.60 -5.03
N PHE A 158 -3.88 -3.22 -3.87
CA PHE A 158 -2.67 -3.22 -3.07
C PHE A 158 -2.19 -4.66 -2.81
N PRO A 159 -1.66 -5.35 -3.83
CA PRO A 159 -1.29 -6.76 -3.77
C PRO A 159 0.08 -6.99 -3.12
N THR A 160 0.53 -6.05 -2.29
CA THR A 160 1.82 -6.11 -1.60
C THR A 160 1.96 -7.36 -0.74
N LEU A 161 3.15 -7.96 -0.71
CA LEU A 161 3.44 -9.17 0.07
C LEU A 161 3.97 -8.85 1.47
N GLU A 162 4.56 -7.67 1.65
CA GLU A 162 5.15 -7.20 2.90
C GLU A 162 5.08 -5.69 2.98
N GLU A 163 4.72 -5.15 4.15
CA GLU A 163 4.71 -3.72 4.46
C GLU A 163 5.21 -3.44 5.88
N THR A 164 5.53 -2.17 6.12
CA THR A 164 5.74 -1.65 7.48
C THR A 164 4.50 -0.93 8.00
N GLU A 165 3.75 -0.26 7.12
CA GLU A 165 2.43 0.28 7.36
C GLU A 165 1.60 0.30 6.07
N GLY A 166 2.20 0.81 4.96
CA GLY A 166 1.52 0.95 3.68
C GLY A 166 0.92 2.34 3.49
N ILE A 167 1.76 3.38 3.41
CA ILE A 167 1.30 4.76 3.17
C ILE A 167 0.29 4.85 2.01
N PRO A 168 0.48 4.19 0.83
CA PRO A 168 -0.48 4.30 -0.26
C PRO A 168 -1.89 3.80 0.05
N ILE A 169 -2.07 2.86 0.98
CA ILE A 169 -3.44 2.47 1.38
C ILE A 169 -4.07 3.51 2.31
N ILE A 170 -3.29 4.22 3.12
CA ILE A 170 -3.80 5.33 3.92
C ILE A 170 -4.22 6.49 3.03
N GLU A 171 -3.44 6.79 1.98
CA GLU A 171 -3.77 7.79 0.95
C GLU A 171 -5.07 7.44 0.22
N ALA A 172 -5.25 6.16 -0.15
CA ALA A 172 -6.48 5.67 -0.76
C ALA A 172 -7.69 5.82 0.19
N CYS A 173 -7.51 5.49 1.48
CA CYS A 173 -8.53 5.71 2.50
C CYS A 173 -8.91 7.19 2.62
N ALA A 174 -7.93 8.11 2.62
CA ALA A 174 -8.16 9.55 2.68
C ALA A 174 -8.94 10.08 1.47
N CYS A 175 -8.68 9.53 0.28
CA CYS A 175 -9.44 9.84 -0.94
C CYS A 175 -10.79 9.10 -1.02
N SER A 176 -11.20 8.34 0.00
CA SER A 176 -12.38 7.47 -0.06
C SER A 176 -12.38 6.57 -1.30
N CYS A 177 -11.24 5.96 -1.60
CA CYS A 177 -11.06 5.05 -2.71
C CYS A 177 -11.29 3.61 -2.23
N ASP A 178 -12.21 2.89 -2.85
CA ASP A 178 -12.41 1.47 -2.55
C ASP A 178 -11.18 0.67 -2.92
N SER A 179 -10.78 -0.24 -2.05
CA SER A 179 -9.52 -0.94 -2.16
C SER A 179 -9.65 -2.44 -1.91
N ILE A 180 -8.93 -3.24 -2.71
CA ILE A 180 -8.68 -4.65 -2.40
C ILE A 180 -7.19 -4.80 -2.09
N ILE A 181 -6.87 -5.29 -0.91
CA ILE A 181 -5.51 -5.41 -0.41
C ILE A 181 -5.13 -6.88 -0.20
N ARG A 182 -3.82 -7.15 -0.12
CA ARG A 182 -3.33 -8.46 0.32
C ARG A 182 -3.69 -8.69 1.79
N ASP A 183 -4.23 -9.89 2.09
CA ASP A 183 -4.47 -10.35 3.45
C ASP A 183 -3.12 -10.72 4.09
N ILE A 184 -2.53 -9.77 4.81
CA ILE A 184 -1.25 -9.92 5.53
C ILE A 184 -1.37 -9.34 6.95
N PRO A 185 -0.64 -9.91 7.93
CA PRO A 185 -0.83 -9.61 9.36
C PRO A 185 -0.62 -8.15 9.76
N ILE A 186 0.13 -7.38 8.99
CA ILE A 186 0.38 -5.95 9.26
C ILE A 186 -0.92 -5.10 9.23
N PHE A 187 -1.96 -5.59 8.55
CA PHE A 187 -3.23 -4.91 8.38
C PHE A 187 -4.33 -5.36 9.36
N ASP A 188 -4.09 -6.41 10.18
CA ASP A 188 -5.15 -7.03 10.98
C ASP A 188 -5.72 -6.13 12.07
N ASP A 189 -4.91 -5.21 12.61
CA ASP A 189 -5.32 -4.34 13.71
C ASP A 189 -6.09 -3.09 13.25
N TRP A 190 -6.22 -2.81 11.93
CA TRP A 190 -6.78 -1.56 11.45
C TRP A 190 -7.49 -1.58 10.09
N LEU A 191 -7.28 -2.62 9.28
CA LEU A 191 -8.01 -2.84 8.02
C LEU A 191 -8.77 -4.16 8.11
N TYR A 192 -10.09 -4.09 7.96
CA TYR A 192 -11.00 -5.22 8.18
C TYR A 192 -11.74 -5.54 6.88
N ASP A 193 -11.74 -6.84 6.48
CA ASP A 193 -12.37 -7.31 5.24
C ASP A 193 -13.87 -7.04 5.24
N GLY A 194 -14.37 -6.43 4.16
CA GLY A 194 -15.78 -6.07 3.99
C GLY A 194 -16.27 -4.92 4.88
N ILE A 195 -15.40 -4.29 5.67
CA ILE A 195 -15.76 -3.17 6.56
C ILE A 195 -15.15 -1.86 6.07
N ASN A 196 -13.85 -1.80 5.86
CA ASN A 196 -13.16 -0.60 5.39
C ASN A 196 -12.23 -0.86 4.19
N VAL A 197 -11.93 -2.11 3.90
CA VAL A 197 -11.26 -2.61 2.69
C VAL A 197 -11.82 -3.98 2.34
N TYR A 198 -11.45 -4.50 1.17
CA TYR A 198 -11.56 -5.93 0.88
C TYR A 198 -10.17 -6.57 0.96
N LYS A 199 -10.06 -7.78 1.52
CA LYS A 199 -8.80 -8.53 1.64
C LYS A 199 -8.80 -9.74 0.71
N ALA A 200 -7.66 -10.09 0.13
CA ALA A 200 -7.47 -11.25 -0.73
C ALA A 200 -6.12 -11.91 -0.46
N LYS A 201 -6.09 -13.24 -0.37
CA LYS A 201 -4.87 -14.02 -0.04
C LYS A 201 -3.97 -14.27 -1.24
N ASP A 202 -4.57 -14.43 -2.41
CA ASP A 202 -3.89 -14.81 -3.65
C ASP A 202 -4.55 -14.17 -4.88
N VAL A 203 -3.99 -14.44 -6.06
CA VAL A 203 -4.47 -13.90 -7.33
C VAL A 203 -5.92 -14.32 -7.64
N ASP A 204 -6.31 -15.54 -7.27
CA ASP A 204 -7.65 -16.06 -7.56
C ASP A 204 -8.70 -15.33 -6.70
N GLU A 205 -8.41 -15.07 -5.41
CA GLU A 205 -9.28 -14.26 -4.57
C GLU A 205 -9.33 -12.79 -5.02
N PHE A 206 -8.20 -12.21 -5.44
CA PHE A 206 -8.18 -10.87 -6.03
C PHE A 206 -9.08 -10.80 -7.25
N GLU A 207 -8.92 -11.70 -8.21
CA GLU A 207 -9.75 -11.76 -9.42
C GLU A 207 -11.24 -11.85 -9.07
N ARG A 208 -11.60 -12.77 -8.19
CA ARG A 208 -12.98 -12.95 -7.73
C ARG A 208 -13.55 -11.66 -7.12
N LYS A 209 -12.82 -11.03 -6.18
CA LYS A 209 -13.28 -9.80 -5.51
C LYS A 209 -13.33 -8.61 -6.46
N ILE A 210 -12.39 -8.47 -7.39
CA ILE A 210 -12.42 -7.45 -8.46
C ILE A 210 -13.72 -7.56 -9.26
N LYS A 211 -14.04 -8.77 -9.75
CA LYS A 211 -15.25 -9.01 -10.54
C LYS A 211 -16.53 -8.77 -9.73
N LEU A 212 -16.56 -9.18 -8.46
CA LEU A 212 -17.71 -8.91 -7.59
C LEU A 212 -17.90 -7.40 -7.36
N PHE A 213 -16.83 -6.67 -7.07
CA PHE A 213 -16.90 -5.25 -6.77
C PHE A 213 -17.28 -4.42 -8.02
N LEU A 214 -16.57 -4.59 -9.12
CA LEU A 214 -16.80 -3.80 -10.34
C LEU A 214 -18.13 -4.12 -11.04
N ASN A 215 -18.73 -5.27 -10.75
CA ASN A 215 -20.08 -5.64 -11.18
C ASN A 215 -21.17 -5.34 -10.13
N ASN A 216 -20.87 -4.52 -9.11
CA ASN A 216 -21.79 -4.11 -8.04
C ASN A 216 -22.44 -5.27 -7.28
N LYS A 217 -21.73 -6.40 -7.12
CA LYS A 217 -22.18 -7.56 -6.33
C LYS A 217 -21.80 -7.49 -4.86
N ILE A 218 -20.87 -6.61 -4.49
CA ILE A 218 -20.48 -6.27 -3.13
C ILE A 218 -20.46 -4.74 -2.99
N PRO A 219 -20.79 -4.17 -1.81
CA PRO A 219 -20.96 -2.74 -1.63
C PRO A 219 -19.62 -1.98 -1.58
N SER A 220 -19.68 -0.65 -1.78
CA SER A 220 -18.55 0.23 -1.45
C SER A 220 -18.38 0.31 0.07
N VAL A 221 -17.12 0.25 0.51
CA VAL A 221 -16.70 0.43 1.91
C VAL A 221 -15.90 1.72 2.13
N SER A 222 -15.82 2.56 1.13
CA SER A 222 -14.99 3.77 1.07
C SER A 222 -15.29 4.78 2.17
N LYS A 223 -16.54 4.85 2.67
CA LYS A 223 -16.92 5.72 3.79
C LYS A 223 -16.21 5.30 5.08
N ASN A 224 -16.19 4.00 5.39
CA ASN A 224 -15.50 3.48 6.56
C ASN A 224 -13.97 3.53 6.38
N ALA A 225 -13.47 3.41 5.16
CA ALA A 225 -12.06 3.61 4.85
C ALA A 225 -11.60 5.04 5.20
N TYR A 226 -12.40 6.06 4.91
CA TYR A 226 -12.08 7.43 5.29
C TYR A 226 -11.95 7.63 6.82
N ASP A 227 -12.72 6.90 7.64
CA ASP A 227 -12.59 6.95 9.09
C ASP A 227 -11.23 6.43 9.58
N VAL A 228 -10.64 5.48 8.85
CA VAL A 228 -9.26 5.01 9.11
C VAL A 228 -8.24 6.12 8.86
N ALA A 229 -8.38 6.86 7.77
CA ALA A 229 -7.49 7.99 7.46
C ALA A 229 -7.62 9.13 8.49
N LYS A 230 -8.84 9.45 8.95
CA LYS A 230 -9.08 10.47 9.99
C LYS A 230 -8.37 10.17 11.31
N GLN A 231 -8.20 8.91 11.65
CA GLN A 231 -7.44 8.52 12.85
C GLN A 231 -5.93 8.71 12.67
N ARG A 232 -5.46 8.82 11.43
CA ARG A 232 -4.06 8.98 11.05
C ARG A 232 -3.72 10.36 10.50
N ASP A 233 -4.57 11.36 10.82
CA ASP A 233 -4.28 12.75 10.48
C ASP A 233 -2.89 13.14 10.99
N ILE A 234 -2.08 13.77 10.14
CA ILE A 234 -0.68 14.12 10.45
C ILE A 234 -0.56 15.00 11.69
N SER A 235 -1.56 15.86 11.95
CA SER A 235 -1.59 16.73 13.14
C SER A 235 -1.73 15.90 14.43
N LYS A 236 -2.61 14.89 14.44
CA LYS A 236 -2.81 13.99 15.58
C LYS A 236 -1.56 13.14 15.84
N ILE A 237 -0.97 12.64 14.75
CA ILE A 237 0.25 11.85 14.84
C ILE A 237 1.42 12.68 15.34
N GLY A 238 1.52 13.94 14.93
CA GLY A 238 2.52 14.89 15.44
C GLY A 238 2.39 15.13 16.94
N GLU A 239 1.16 15.30 17.44
CA GLU A 239 0.92 15.46 18.88
C GLU A 239 1.25 14.19 19.68
N GLU A 240 0.93 13.01 19.15
CA GLU A 240 1.28 11.73 19.78
C GLU A 240 2.81 11.58 19.87
N LEU A 241 3.52 11.88 18.79
CA LEU A 241 4.97 11.83 18.73
C LEU A 241 5.60 12.84 19.73
N LYS A 242 5.07 14.06 19.80
CA LYS A 242 5.50 15.09 20.73
C LYS A 242 5.41 14.61 22.18
N LYS A 243 4.29 14.01 22.59
CA LYS A 243 4.12 13.45 23.95
C LYS A 243 5.17 12.37 24.28
N ILE A 244 5.54 11.54 23.29
CA ILE A 244 6.60 10.55 23.49
C ILE A 244 7.94 11.25 23.76
N TYR A 245 8.30 12.27 22.98
CA TYR A 245 9.54 13.03 23.18
C TYR A 245 9.56 13.79 24.52
N GLU A 246 8.44 14.37 24.94
CA GLU A 246 8.33 15.08 26.21
C GLU A 246 8.37 14.13 27.44
N SER A 247 8.22 12.82 27.24
CA SER A 247 8.30 11.80 28.29
C SER A 247 9.70 11.18 28.47
N LEU A 248 10.69 11.61 27.69
CA LEU A 248 12.09 11.16 27.77
C LEU A 248 12.88 11.97 28.75
#